data_18847284b4ba903e6aa985e2a0fa6252
#
_entry.id   18847284b4ba903e6aa985e2a0fa6252
#
_cell.length_a   1.000
_cell.length_b   1.000
_cell.length_c   1.000
_cell.angle_alpha   90.00
_cell.angle_beta   90.00
_cell.angle_gamma   90.00
#
_symmetry.space_group_name_H-M   'P 1'
#
loop_
_entity.id
_entity.type
_entity.pdbx_description
1 polymer ?
#
loop_
_entity_poly.entity_id
_entity_poly.type
_entity_poly.pdbx_seq_one_letter_code
_entity_poly.pdbx_strand_id
1 'polypeptide(L)'
;MTHAQPQKKSFFNMNVDLMHGPILKSLLLFMLPILVSNLFQQLYNTVDTMIVGNVLGDTALAAIGSCGSIYELLVGFGIGIGNGLAIVAARSYGAQDEDLLKRTVVGSVVIGLIASLVITTAGFFGLHALLQLLDTPAEILEDAYSYIIVIDLGVVVMFMYNLCAGLLRAIGNSVMPLVFLLISSVLNVGLDLWFIAGVGMGVRGAAVATVIAQGISVVLCVLYVLARVRILIPEKKHFAVGSHLYWELFSQSISMGLMSSIVSAGSVVLQYGINGLGTLTIAGHTAARKLFAFTEMPLISMANAGSTFVSQNRGANQPDRVRRGMRQMYLYSVVVMVAAVVLMSFGAQWMVQLISGSSEPIVLENGARYLLWNAPFYAVLGVLLCTRYALQSLGQKVLPLFSSVIELVGKAIFVLVFIPKFQYNAVILCEPIIWFFMTAYLVAVYLHEPFVFPKK
;
A
#
# COMPACT_ATOMS: atom_id res chain seq x y z
N MET A 1 42.81 -11.73 18.67
CA MET A 1 42.41 -11.28 17.31
C MET A 1 41.88 -12.51 16.57
N THR A 2 40.59 -12.75 16.65
CA THR A 2 39.91 -13.82 15.94
C THR A 2 39.36 -13.24 14.65
N HIS A 3 39.95 -13.62 13.53
CA HIS A 3 39.46 -13.28 12.19
C HIS A 3 38.09 -13.94 11.99
N ALA A 4 37.03 -13.14 12.02
CA ALA A 4 35.72 -13.55 11.57
C ALA A 4 35.81 -13.80 10.05
N GLN A 5 35.69 -15.07 9.66
CA GLN A 5 35.57 -15.44 8.25
C GLN A 5 34.31 -14.79 7.65
N PRO A 6 34.37 -14.25 6.42
CA PRO A 6 33.19 -13.70 5.77
C PRO A 6 32.23 -14.88 5.47
N GLN A 7 31.11 -14.93 6.20
CA GLN A 7 30.02 -15.86 5.89
C GLN A 7 29.61 -15.64 4.42
N LYS A 8 29.72 -16.67 3.59
CA LYS A 8 29.14 -16.68 2.24
C LYS A 8 27.66 -16.31 2.37
N LYS A 9 27.29 -15.13 1.90
CA LYS A 9 25.90 -14.69 1.82
C LYS A 9 25.15 -15.68 0.92
N SER A 10 24.39 -16.59 1.51
CA SER A 10 23.42 -17.41 0.79
C SER A 10 22.36 -16.47 0.19
N PHE A 11 21.92 -16.73 -1.03
CA PHE A 11 20.83 -15.98 -1.69
C PHE A 11 19.57 -15.85 -0.81
N PHE A 12 19.38 -16.76 0.14
CA PHE A 12 18.27 -16.79 1.10
C PHE A 12 18.51 -15.97 2.39
N ASN A 13 19.67 -15.35 2.58
CA ASN A 13 20.03 -14.61 3.79
C ASN A 13 20.38 -13.16 3.46
N MET A 14 19.53 -12.51 2.67
CA MET A 14 19.70 -11.11 2.24
C MET A 14 19.00 -10.13 3.18
N ASN A 15 19.30 -10.21 4.48
CA ASN A 15 18.84 -9.18 5.42
C ASN A 15 19.69 -7.91 5.22
N VAL A 16 19.02 -6.78 5.03
CA VAL A 16 19.66 -5.47 4.97
C VAL A 16 19.75 -4.92 6.39
N ASP A 17 20.96 -4.55 6.81
CA ASP A 17 21.15 -3.86 8.08
C ASP A 17 20.74 -2.39 7.93
N LEU A 18 19.64 -2.03 8.59
CA LEU A 18 19.12 -0.66 8.61
C LEU A 18 19.60 0.14 9.84
N MET A 19 20.21 -0.53 10.84
CA MET A 19 20.66 0.08 12.07
C MET A 19 22.11 0.56 12.02
N HIS A 20 22.94 0.00 11.12
CA HIS A 20 24.35 0.33 11.00
C HIS A 20 24.74 0.67 9.55
N GLY A 21 25.94 1.22 9.36
CA GLY A 21 26.51 1.51 8.03
C GLY A 21 25.87 2.70 7.30
N PRO A 22 26.11 2.82 5.97
CA PRO A 22 25.67 3.97 5.17
C PRO A 22 24.16 3.91 4.91
N ILE A 23 23.45 4.95 5.39
CA ILE A 23 21.98 5.00 5.45
C ILE A 23 21.36 4.89 4.05
N LEU A 24 21.77 5.75 3.10
CA LEU A 24 21.17 5.78 1.76
C LEU A 24 21.31 4.44 1.02
N LYS A 25 22.50 3.82 1.12
CA LYS A 25 22.75 2.52 0.50
C LYS A 25 21.84 1.44 1.07
N SER A 26 21.70 1.39 2.41
CA SER A 26 20.83 0.43 3.08
C SER A 26 19.36 0.67 2.71
N LEU A 27 18.89 1.93 2.69
CA LEU A 27 17.54 2.28 2.27
C LEU A 27 17.26 1.86 0.83
N LEU A 28 18.16 2.18 -0.11
CA LEU A 28 17.98 1.82 -1.52
C LEU A 28 17.99 0.31 -1.75
N LEU A 29 18.90 -0.43 -1.10
CA LEU A 29 18.96 -1.89 -1.18
C LEU A 29 17.70 -2.55 -0.59
N PHE A 30 17.15 -1.98 0.48
CA PHE A 30 15.93 -2.49 1.11
C PHE A 30 14.67 -2.09 0.33
N MET A 31 14.64 -0.88 -0.24
CA MET A 31 13.53 -0.35 -1.03
C MET A 31 13.37 -1.08 -2.38
N LEU A 32 14.48 -1.45 -3.03
CA LEU A 32 14.43 -1.99 -4.40
C LEU A 32 13.55 -3.25 -4.53
N PRO A 33 13.64 -4.27 -3.66
CA PRO A 33 12.71 -5.40 -3.70
C PRO A 33 11.25 -4.99 -3.45
N ILE A 34 11.01 -3.97 -2.62
CA ILE A 34 9.66 -3.44 -2.36
C ILE A 34 9.11 -2.77 -3.61
N LEU A 35 9.92 -1.96 -4.30
CA LEU A 35 9.55 -1.33 -5.57
C LEU A 35 9.21 -2.38 -6.63
N VAL A 36 10.07 -3.40 -6.78
CA VAL A 36 9.82 -4.49 -7.71
C VAL A 36 8.53 -5.24 -7.35
N SER A 37 8.28 -5.49 -6.06
CA SER A 37 7.03 -6.11 -5.60
C SER A 37 5.80 -5.29 -5.99
N ASN A 38 5.83 -3.97 -5.78
CA ASN A 38 4.73 -3.08 -6.13
C ASN A 38 4.47 -3.05 -7.65
N LEU A 39 5.53 -3.04 -8.46
CA LEU A 39 5.42 -3.12 -9.93
C LEU A 39 4.80 -4.45 -10.38
N PHE A 40 5.29 -5.57 -9.84
CA PHE A 40 4.74 -6.89 -10.17
C PHE A 40 3.29 -7.04 -9.71
N GLN A 41 2.92 -6.49 -8.55
CA GLN A 41 1.55 -6.51 -8.07
C GLN A 41 0.62 -5.71 -9.02
N GLN A 42 1.06 -4.59 -9.54
CA GLN A 42 0.29 -3.81 -10.50
C GLN A 42 0.15 -4.52 -11.85
N LEU A 43 1.22 -5.15 -12.33
CA LEU A 43 1.19 -5.96 -13.55
C LEU A 43 0.27 -7.16 -13.41
N TYR A 44 0.35 -7.88 -12.30
CA TYR A 44 -0.50 -9.01 -11.99
C TYR A 44 -1.99 -8.61 -11.97
N ASN A 45 -2.37 -7.52 -11.28
CA ASN A 45 -3.75 -7.02 -11.28
C ASN A 45 -4.25 -6.68 -12.69
N THR A 46 -3.36 -6.18 -13.55
CA THR A 46 -3.67 -5.89 -14.94
C THR A 46 -3.92 -7.17 -15.74
N VAL A 47 -3.06 -8.19 -15.58
CA VAL A 47 -3.20 -9.49 -16.25
C VAL A 47 -4.47 -10.20 -15.83
N ASP A 48 -4.80 -10.21 -14.53
CA ASP A 48 -6.04 -10.78 -13.99
C ASP A 48 -7.29 -10.14 -14.66
N THR A 49 -7.32 -8.80 -14.69
CA THR A 49 -8.38 -8.04 -15.37
C THR A 49 -8.46 -8.39 -16.88
N MET A 50 -7.34 -8.55 -17.55
CA MET A 50 -7.28 -8.93 -18.97
C MET A 50 -7.81 -10.35 -19.20
N ILE A 51 -7.51 -11.30 -18.33
CA ILE A 51 -8.01 -12.68 -18.42
C ILE A 51 -9.53 -12.68 -18.30
N VAL A 52 -10.06 -11.99 -17.27
CA VAL A 52 -11.51 -11.88 -17.09
C VAL A 52 -12.19 -11.23 -18.29
N GLY A 53 -11.68 -10.10 -18.76
CA GLY A 53 -12.27 -9.39 -19.91
C GLY A 53 -12.26 -10.22 -21.21
N ASN A 54 -11.13 -10.90 -21.50
CA ASN A 54 -11.00 -11.68 -22.72
C ASN A 54 -11.79 -13.02 -22.71
N VAL A 55 -11.95 -13.63 -21.54
CA VAL A 55 -12.60 -14.96 -21.44
C VAL A 55 -14.10 -14.84 -21.14
N LEU A 56 -14.48 -13.91 -20.25
CA LEU A 56 -15.87 -13.75 -19.79
C LEU A 56 -16.60 -12.57 -20.43
N GLY A 57 -15.86 -11.65 -21.06
CA GLY A 57 -16.42 -10.49 -21.76
C GLY A 57 -16.70 -9.29 -20.86
N ASP A 58 -17.30 -8.25 -21.47
CA ASP A 58 -17.45 -6.92 -20.88
C ASP A 58 -18.35 -6.88 -19.65
N THR A 59 -19.39 -7.72 -19.60
CA THR A 59 -20.33 -7.80 -18.48
C THR A 59 -19.63 -8.26 -17.19
N ALA A 60 -18.78 -9.29 -17.30
CA ALA A 60 -17.98 -9.79 -16.19
C ALA A 60 -16.95 -8.75 -15.73
N LEU A 61 -16.33 -8.05 -16.68
CA LEU A 61 -15.40 -6.97 -16.39
C LEU A 61 -16.10 -5.81 -15.66
N ALA A 62 -17.32 -5.47 -16.07
CA ALA A 62 -18.15 -4.45 -15.41
C ALA A 62 -18.54 -4.89 -13.98
N ALA A 63 -18.85 -6.16 -13.77
CA ALA A 63 -19.16 -6.70 -12.44
C ALA A 63 -17.97 -6.57 -11.47
N ILE A 64 -16.77 -6.97 -11.89
CA ILE A 64 -15.54 -6.79 -11.07
C ILE A 64 -15.23 -5.31 -10.87
N GLY A 65 -15.37 -4.49 -11.91
CA GLY A 65 -15.14 -3.05 -11.85
C GLY A 65 -16.06 -2.33 -10.84
N SER A 66 -17.32 -2.75 -10.73
CA SER A 66 -18.27 -2.20 -9.75
C SER A 66 -17.87 -2.52 -8.30
N CYS A 67 -17.12 -3.58 -8.08
CA CYS A 67 -16.58 -3.95 -6.77
C CYS A 67 -15.30 -3.20 -6.39
N GLY A 68 -14.68 -2.44 -7.32
CA GLY A 68 -13.35 -1.84 -7.14
C GLY A 68 -13.20 -1.03 -5.86
N SER A 69 -14.15 -0.13 -5.58
CA SER A 69 -14.14 0.70 -4.36
C SER A 69 -14.29 -0.13 -3.09
N ILE A 70 -15.13 -1.16 -3.12
CA ILE A 70 -15.31 -2.08 -1.97
C ILE A 70 -14.04 -2.89 -1.75
N TYR A 71 -13.46 -3.41 -2.84
CA TYR A 71 -12.20 -4.13 -2.80
C TYR A 71 -11.07 -3.28 -2.21
N GLU A 72 -10.90 -2.05 -2.68
CA GLU A 72 -9.90 -1.13 -2.15
C GLU A 72 -10.11 -0.83 -0.66
N LEU A 73 -11.36 -0.70 -0.22
CA LEU A 73 -11.67 -0.46 1.18
C LEU A 73 -11.32 -1.68 2.04
N LEU A 74 -11.74 -2.89 1.66
CA LEU A 74 -11.50 -4.11 2.40
C LEU A 74 -10.00 -4.47 2.44
N VAL A 75 -9.38 -4.52 1.28
CA VAL A 75 -7.98 -4.92 1.13
C VAL A 75 -7.04 -3.82 1.63
N GLY A 76 -7.33 -2.55 1.32
CA GLY A 76 -6.55 -1.40 1.78
C GLY A 76 -6.56 -1.27 3.31
N PHE A 77 -7.71 -1.48 3.95
CA PHE A 77 -7.79 -1.52 5.41
C PHE A 77 -6.95 -2.65 5.99
N GLY A 78 -7.03 -3.86 5.41
CA GLY A 78 -6.23 -5.02 5.81
C GLY A 78 -4.72 -4.80 5.65
N ILE A 79 -4.29 -4.19 4.54
CA ILE A 79 -2.88 -3.80 4.31
C ILE A 79 -2.44 -2.77 5.36
N GLY A 80 -3.29 -1.79 5.67
CA GLY A 80 -3.01 -0.79 6.70
C GLY A 80 -2.80 -1.43 8.07
N ILE A 81 -3.69 -2.34 8.49
CA ILE A 81 -3.53 -3.12 9.72
C ILE A 81 -2.20 -3.87 9.73
N GLY A 82 -1.89 -4.62 8.68
CA GLY A 82 -0.64 -5.38 8.55
C GLY A 82 0.61 -4.50 8.66
N ASN A 83 0.61 -3.35 8.01
CA ASN A 83 1.70 -2.37 8.11
C ASN A 83 1.84 -1.80 9.52
N GLY A 84 0.74 -1.50 10.21
CA GLY A 84 0.76 -1.04 11.60
C GLY A 84 1.39 -2.06 12.55
N LEU A 85 1.04 -3.33 12.40
CA LEU A 85 1.63 -4.42 13.18
C LEU A 85 3.13 -4.61 12.87
N ALA A 86 3.52 -4.49 11.60
CA ALA A 86 4.91 -4.57 11.17
C ALA A 86 5.79 -3.44 11.76
N ILE A 87 5.24 -2.24 11.96
CA ILE A 87 5.91 -1.12 12.62
C ILE A 87 6.30 -1.49 14.06
N VAL A 88 5.39 -2.09 14.82
CA VAL A 88 5.66 -2.51 16.21
C VAL A 88 6.70 -3.64 16.23
N ALA A 89 6.60 -4.60 15.32
CA ALA A 89 7.58 -5.67 15.17
C ALA A 89 8.97 -5.14 14.81
N ALA A 90 9.06 -4.18 13.88
CA ALA A 90 10.33 -3.56 13.48
C ALA A 90 10.96 -2.79 14.65
N ARG A 91 10.14 -2.14 15.50
CA ARG A 91 10.62 -1.46 16.71
C ARG A 91 11.16 -2.44 17.73
N SER A 92 10.45 -3.56 17.96
CA SER A 92 10.89 -4.62 18.87
C SER A 92 12.20 -5.26 18.38
N TYR A 93 12.32 -5.48 17.07
CA TYR A 93 13.56 -5.96 16.45
C TYR A 93 14.72 -4.97 16.63
N GLY A 94 14.45 -3.67 16.42
CA GLY A 94 15.44 -2.60 16.62
C GLY A 94 15.91 -2.46 18.06
N ALA A 95 15.04 -2.72 19.03
CA ALA A 95 15.38 -2.78 20.45
C ALA A 95 16.25 -3.99 20.83
N GLN A 96 16.46 -4.93 19.90
CA GLN A 96 17.16 -6.20 20.11
C GLN A 96 16.55 -7.05 21.23
N ASP A 97 15.25 -6.87 21.50
CA ASP A 97 14.48 -7.62 22.48
C ASP A 97 13.73 -8.75 21.77
N GLU A 98 14.35 -9.94 21.77
CA GLU A 98 13.80 -11.11 21.09
C GLU A 98 12.49 -11.60 21.74
N ASP A 99 12.38 -11.52 23.09
CA ASP A 99 11.16 -11.91 23.80
C ASP A 99 9.99 -10.95 23.44
N LEU A 100 10.24 -9.65 23.39
CA LEU A 100 9.26 -8.66 22.96
C LEU A 100 8.87 -8.88 21.48
N LEU A 101 9.81 -9.15 20.60
CA LEU A 101 9.54 -9.43 19.19
C LEU A 101 8.64 -10.65 19.03
N LYS A 102 8.93 -11.76 19.71
CA LYS A 102 8.14 -12.98 19.68
C LYS A 102 6.73 -12.78 20.25
N ARG A 103 6.58 -12.01 21.33
CA ARG A 103 5.26 -11.60 21.86
C ARG A 103 4.51 -10.70 20.87
N THR A 104 5.22 -9.80 20.18
CA THR A 104 4.65 -8.96 19.13
C THR A 104 4.13 -9.81 17.97
N VAL A 105 4.85 -10.86 17.55
CA VAL A 105 4.37 -11.80 16.52
C VAL A 105 3.06 -12.46 16.96
N VAL A 106 3.00 -13.02 18.17
CA VAL A 106 1.77 -13.64 18.71
C VAL A 106 0.61 -12.64 18.75
N GLY A 107 0.85 -11.47 19.34
CA GLY A 107 -0.17 -10.42 19.42
C GLY A 107 -0.68 -9.96 18.07
N SER A 108 0.24 -9.86 17.09
CA SER A 108 -0.10 -9.50 15.71
C SER A 108 -0.98 -10.53 15.01
N VAL A 109 -0.68 -11.81 15.18
CA VAL A 109 -1.53 -12.89 14.65
C VAL A 109 -2.93 -12.85 15.29
N VAL A 110 -3.03 -12.68 16.61
CA VAL A 110 -4.31 -12.62 17.32
C VAL A 110 -5.13 -11.41 16.85
N ILE A 111 -4.55 -10.22 16.83
CA ILE A 111 -5.25 -9.00 16.38
C ILE A 111 -5.70 -9.14 14.94
N GLY A 112 -4.85 -9.70 14.09
CA GLY A 112 -5.17 -9.90 12.68
C GLY A 112 -6.30 -10.90 12.45
N LEU A 113 -6.32 -11.99 13.18
CA LEU A 113 -7.42 -12.94 13.13
C LEU A 113 -8.73 -12.31 13.58
N ILE A 114 -8.71 -11.54 14.68
CA ILE A 114 -9.89 -10.81 15.17
C ILE A 114 -10.35 -9.79 14.13
N ALA A 115 -9.44 -8.98 13.59
CA ALA A 115 -9.77 -7.99 12.57
C ALA A 115 -10.35 -8.65 11.30
N SER A 116 -9.74 -9.75 10.83
CA SER A 116 -10.26 -10.50 9.69
C SER A 116 -11.65 -11.05 9.95
N LEU A 117 -11.89 -11.60 11.14
CA LEU A 117 -13.20 -12.11 11.52
C LEU A 117 -14.27 -11.01 11.56
N VAL A 118 -13.93 -9.83 12.08
CA VAL A 118 -14.85 -8.67 12.13
C VAL A 118 -15.17 -8.20 10.70
N ILE A 119 -14.15 -8.06 9.85
CA ILE A 119 -14.33 -7.63 8.45
C ILE A 119 -15.19 -8.64 7.70
N THR A 120 -14.83 -9.92 7.74
CA THR A 120 -15.58 -10.99 7.06
C THR A 120 -17.02 -11.09 7.57
N THR A 121 -17.26 -10.94 8.88
CA THR A 121 -18.63 -10.94 9.40
C THR A 121 -19.43 -9.73 8.93
N ALA A 122 -18.84 -8.54 8.96
CA ALA A 122 -19.48 -7.33 8.47
C ALA A 122 -19.76 -7.40 6.96
N GLY A 123 -18.80 -7.92 6.17
CA GLY A 123 -18.94 -8.13 4.75
C GLY A 123 -20.03 -9.15 4.41
N PHE A 124 -20.02 -10.29 5.08
CA PHE A 124 -21.01 -11.35 4.84
C PHE A 124 -22.45 -10.86 4.96
N PHE A 125 -22.74 -10.00 5.94
CA PHE A 125 -24.08 -9.45 6.14
C PHE A 125 -24.36 -8.14 5.38
N GLY A 126 -23.30 -7.38 5.01
CA GLY A 126 -23.45 -6.03 4.47
C GLY A 126 -23.15 -5.85 2.99
N LEU A 127 -22.35 -6.72 2.37
CA LEU A 127 -21.85 -6.50 1.00
C LEU A 127 -22.97 -6.42 -0.05
N HIS A 128 -23.98 -7.27 0.04
CA HIS A 128 -25.10 -7.24 -0.92
C HIS A 128 -25.87 -5.90 -0.83
N ALA A 129 -26.19 -5.47 0.39
CA ALA A 129 -26.84 -4.18 0.62
C ALA A 129 -25.96 -3.00 0.19
N LEU A 130 -24.64 -3.11 0.39
CA LEU A 130 -23.68 -2.08 -0.03
C LEU A 130 -23.59 -1.97 -1.55
N LEU A 131 -23.59 -3.07 -2.29
CA LEU A 131 -23.62 -3.06 -3.75
C LEU A 131 -24.91 -2.41 -4.29
N GLN A 132 -26.06 -2.68 -3.66
CA GLN A 132 -27.32 -2.02 -4.00
C GLN A 132 -27.28 -0.53 -3.69
N LEU A 133 -26.72 -0.13 -2.56
CA LEU A 133 -26.56 1.29 -2.18
C LEU A 133 -25.64 2.07 -3.13
N LEU A 134 -24.69 1.38 -3.76
CA LEU A 134 -23.82 1.95 -4.79
C LEU A 134 -24.44 1.93 -6.20
N ASP A 135 -25.74 1.68 -6.30
CA ASP A 135 -26.48 1.64 -7.57
C ASP A 135 -25.87 0.67 -8.59
N THR A 136 -25.34 -0.48 -8.12
CA THR A 136 -24.85 -1.53 -9.02
C THR A 136 -26.01 -2.04 -9.89
N PRO A 137 -25.88 -2.03 -11.24
CA PRO A 137 -26.94 -2.49 -12.13
C PRO A 137 -27.40 -3.93 -11.81
N ALA A 138 -28.71 -4.16 -11.84
CA ALA A 138 -29.29 -5.46 -11.49
C ALA A 138 -28.75 -6.63 -12.35
N GLU A 139 -28.37 -6.33 -13.60
CA GLU A 139 -27.82 -7.30 -14.55
C GLU A 139 -26.48 -7.91 -14.12
N ILE A 140 -25.65 -7.14 -13.36
CA ILE A 140 -24.32 -7.55 -12.91
C ILE A 140 -24.22 -7.72 -11.40
N LEU A 141 -25.30 -7.47 -10.66
CA LEU A 141 -25.30 -7.46 -9.19
C LEU A 141 -24.90 -8.82 -8.60
N GLU A 142 -25.45 -9.90 -9.13
CA GLU A 142 -25.15 -11.26 -8.66
C GLU A 142 -23.71 -11.67 -8.96
N ASP A 143 -23.20 -11.33 -10.13
CA ASP A 143 -21.79 -11.58 -10.48
C ASP A 143 -20.84 -10.76 -9.61
N ALA A 144 -21.14 -9.47 -9.41
CA ALA A 144 -20.39 -8.60 -8.51
C ALA A 144 -20.39 -9.15 -7.08
N TYR A 145 -21.54 -9.56 -6.57
CA TYR A 145 -21.65 -10.15 -5.22
C TYR A 145 -20.88 -11.48 -5.13
N SER A 146 -21.01 -12.36 -6.15
CA SER A 146 -20.30 -13.65 -6.16
C SER A 146 -18.78 -13.50 -6.17
N TYR A 147 -18.25 -12.44 -6.78
CA TYR A 147 -16.83 -12.09 -6.75
C TYR A 147 -16.40 -11.56 -5.39
N ILE A 148 -17.07 -10.49 -4.91
CA ILE A 148 -16.60 -9.77 -3.73
C ILE A 148 -16.79 -10.56 -2.43
N ILE A 149 -17.79 -11.44 -2.33
CA ILE A 149 -18.00 -12.29 -1.16
C ILE A 149 -16.87 -13.32 -1.00
N VAL A 150 -16.31 -13.83 -2.10
CA VAL A 150 -15.15 -14.74 -2.05
C VAL A 150 -13.91 -14.01 -1.58
N ILE A 151 -13.70 -12.78 -2.05
CA ILE A 151 -12.62 -11.90 -1.57
C ILE A 151 -12.77 -11.64 -0.08
N ASP A 152 -13.98 -11.32 0.39
CA ASP A 152 -14.26 -11.08 1.81
C ASP A 152 -14.01 -12.31 2.68
N LEU A 153 -14.46 -13.48 2.27
CA LEU A 153 -14.15 -14.75 2.94
C LEU A 153 -12.65 -15.07 2.93
N GLY A 154 -11.92 -14.61 1.90
CA GLY A 154 -10.48 -14.71 1.76
C GLY A 154 -9.66 -13.64 2.49
N VAL A 155 -10.29 -12.64 3.12
CA VAL A 155 -9.59 -11.53 3.81
C VAL A 155 -8.58 -12.04 4.82
N VAL A 156 -8.86 -13.11 5.56
CA VAL A 156 -7.92 -13.71 6.51
C VAL A 156 -6.62 -14.16 5.83
N VAL A 157 -6.71 -14.72 4.65
CA VAL A 157 -5.53 -15.19 3.87
C VAL A 157 -4.72 -13.99 3.39
N MET A 158 -5.39 -12.98 2.84
CA MET A 158 -4.77 -11.74 2.38
C MET A 158 -4.07 -11.01 3.53
N PHE A 159 -4.74 -10.94 4.68
CA PHE A 159 -4.16 -10.37 5.89
C PHE A 159 -2.93 -11.15 6.35
N MET A 160 -3.01 -12.49 6.44
CA MET A 160 -1.87 -13.32 6.85
C MET A 160 -0.67 -13.17 5.91
N TYR A 161 -0.89 -13.06 4.59
CA TYR A 161 0.17 -12.77 3.65
C TYR A 161 0.85 -11.42 3.96
N ASN A 162 0.06 -10.36 4.12
CA ASN A 162 0.59 -9.02 4.43
C ASN A 162 1.31 -8.98 5.78
N LEU A 163 0.79 -9.68 6.80
CA LEU A 163 1.45 -9.81 8.09
C LEU A 163 2.80 -10.53 7.96
N CYS A 164 2.84 -11.68 7.31
CA CYS A 164 4.08 -12.44 7.10
C CYS A 164 5.12 -11.61 6.33
N ALA A 165 4.71 -10.95 5.25
CA ALA A 165 5.56 -10.06 4.48
C ALA A 165 6.04 -8.86 5.33
N GLY A 166 5.16 -8.29 6.15
CA GLY A 166 5.47 -7.21 7.09
C GLY A 166 6.49 -7.63 8.16
N LEU A 167 6.32 -8.80 8.76
CA LEU A 167 7.23 -9.35 9.77
C LEU A 167 8.62 -9.62 9.18
N LEU A 168 8.71 -10.16 7.95
CA LEU A 168 9.99 -10.36 7.27
C LEU A 168 10.66 -9.01 6.98
N ARG A 169 9.91 -8.02 6.48
CA ARG A 169 10.44 -6.66 6.31
C ARG A 169 10.88 -6.05 7.64
N ALA A 170 10.15 -6.28 8.72
CA ALA A 170 10.46 -5.76 10.05
C ALA A 170 11.86 -6.17 10.55
N ILE A 171 12.36 -7.34 10.14
CA ILE A 171 13.71 -7.83 10.45
C ILE A 171 14.75 -7.54 9.36
N GLY A 172 14.42 -6.70 8.38
CA GLY A 172 15.34 -6.30 7.31
C GLY A 172 15.30 -7.17 6.05
N ASN A 173 14.38 -8.14 5.93
CA ASN A 173 14.26 -9.01 4.76
C ASN A 173 13.13 -8.55 3.84
N SER A 174 13.48 -7.80 2.79
CA SER A 174 12.52 -7.37 1.76
C SER A 174 12.49 -8.27 0.52
N VAL A 175 13.47 -9.17 0.38
CA VAL A 175 13.62 -10.03 -0.80
C VAL A 175 12.65 -11.21 -0.75
N MET A 176 12.51 -11.88 0.40
CA MET A 176 11.66 -13.06 0.49
C MET A 176 10.17 -12.76 0.26
N PRO A 177 9.59 -11.66 0.77
CA PRO A 177 8.24 -11.24 0.37
C PRO A 177 8.08 -11.07 -1.15
N LEU A 178 9.07 -10.51 -1.84
CA LEU A 178 9.06 -10.41 -3.31
C LEU A 178 9.02 -11.79 -3.97
N VAL A 179 9.87 -12.73 -3.51
CA VAL A 179 9.90 -14.11 -4.06
C VAL A 179 8.54 -14.78 -3.91
N PHE A 180 7.90 -14.67 -2.73
CA PHE A 180 6.58 -15.25 -2.51
C PHE A 180 5.49 -14.58 -3.35
N LEU A 181 5.58 -13.26 -3.56
CA LEU A 181 4.68 -12.55 -4.45
C LEU A 181 4.83 -13.03 -5.90
N LEU A 182 6.05 -13.22 -6.39
CA LEU A 182 6.29 -13.71 -7.75
C LEU A 182 5.70 -15.12 -7.94
N ILE A 183 5.90 -16.01 -6.97
CA ILE A 183 5.32 -17.36 -7.00
C ILE A 183 3.78 -17.27 -7.01
N SER A 184 3.21 -16.45 -6.13
CA SER A 184 1.77 -16.22 -6.05
C SER A 184 1.20 -15.69 -7.37
N SER A 185 1.87 -14.72 -7.99
CA SER A 185 1.42 -14.10 -9.24
C SER A 185 1.39 -15.11 -10.40
N VAL A 186 2.42 -15.94 -10.52
CA VAL A 186 2.46 -16.99 -11.56
C VAL A 186 1.38 -18.04 -11.32
N LEU A 187 1.21 -18.46 -10.06
CA LEU A 187 0.17 -19.42 -9.70
C LEU A 187 -1.23 -18.85 -9.94
N ASN A 188 -1.45 -17.59 -9.59
CA ASN A 188 -2.75 -16.95 -9.80
C ASN A 188 -3.13 -16.92 -11.29
N VAL A 189 -2.24 -16.49 -12.19
CA VAL A 189 -2.51 -16.51 -13.65
C VAL A 189 -2.88 -17.91 -14.13
N GLY A 190 -2.17 -18.94 -13.68
CA GLY A 190 -2.48 -20.33 -14.00
C GLY A 190 -3.84 -20.79 -13.46
N LEU A 191 -4.16 -20.41 -12.21
CA LEU A 191 -5.44 -20.73 -11.58
C LEU A 191 -6.61 -19.95 -12.19
N ASP A 192 -6.40 -18.69 -12.60
CA ASP A 192 -7.41 -17.89 -13.32
C ASP A 192 -7.81 -18.58 -14.61
N LEU A 193 -6.82 -18.95 -15.43
CA LEU A 193 -7.08 -19.67 -16.67
C LEU A 193 -7.79 -21.02 -16.42
N TRP A 194 -7.40 -21.73 -15.38
CA TRP A 194 -8.03 -23.01 -15.05
C TRP A 194 -9.46 -22.86 -14.53
N PHE A 195 -9.71 -21.96 -13.57
CA PHE A 195 -11.05 -21.81 -12.98
C PHE A 195 -12.01 -21.05 -13.90
N ILE A 196 -11.52 -20.04 -14.63
CA ILE A 196 -12.36 -19.23 -15.50
C ILE A 196 -12.60 -19.95 -16.83
N ALA A 197 -11.55 -20.32 -17.56
CA ALA A 197 -11.66 -20.91 -18.88
C ALA A 197 -11.85 -22.43 -18.85
N GLY A 198 -11.20 -23.15 -17.91
CA GLY A 198 -11.25 -24.62 -17.82
C GLY A 198 -12.50 -25.15 -17.13
N VAL A 199 -12.80 -24.63 -15.94
CA VAL A 199 -13.93 -25.10 -15.11
C VAL A 199 -15.21 -24.30 -15.34
N GLY A 200 -15.10 -23.07 -15.87
CA GLY A 200 -16.26 -22.23 -16.17
C GLY A 200 -16.90 -21.58 -14.93
N MET A 201 -16.09 -21.25 -13.90
CA MET A 201 -16.59 -20.66 -12.64
C MET A 201 -17.01 -19.19 -12.77
N GLY A 202 -16.87 -18.58 -13.95
CA GLY A 202 -17.18 -17.16 -14.15
C GLY A 202 -16.29 -16.23 -13.31
N VAL A 203 -16.81 -15.06 -12.94
CA VAL A 203 -16.06 -14.05 -12.14
C VAL A 203 -15.65 -14.56 -10.76
N ARG A 204 -16.42 -15.49 -10.19
CA ARG A 204 -16.10 -16.16 -8.93
C ARG A 204 -14.77 -16.90 -9.02
N GLY A 205 -14.44 -17.46 -10.20
CA GLY A 205 -13.19 -18.16 -10.45
C GLY A 205 -11.96 -17.29 -10.22
N ALA A 206 -12.00 -16.04 -10.66
CA ALA A 206 -10.92 -15.06 -10.44
C ALA A 206 -10.69 -14.80 -8.94
N ALA A 207 -11.75 -14.58 -8.17
CA ALA A 207 -11.65 -14.39 -6.74
C ALA A 207 -11.06 -15.61 -6.02
N VAL A 208 -11.52 -16.83 -6.38
CA VAL A 208 -11.02 -18.09 -5.81
C VAL A 208 -9.53 -18.28 -6.15
N ALA A 209 -9.13 -18.03 -7.38
CA ALA A 209 -7.73 -18.10 -7.82
C ALA A 209 -6.82 -17.18 -7.00
N THR A 210 -7.26 -15.93 -6.80
CA THR A 210 -6.54 -14.95 -5.98
C THR A 210 -6.36 -15.42 -4.54
N VAL A 211 -7.42 -15.90 -3.89
CA VAL A 211 -7.38 -16.38 -2.51
C VAL A 211 -6.48 -17.61 -2.37
N ILE A 212 -6.56 -18.57 -3.30
CA ILE A 212 -5.73 -19.78 -3.28
C ILE A 212 -4.27 -19.43 -3.51
N ALA A 213 -3.95 -18.59 -4.50
CA ALA A 213 -2.58 -18.19 -4.81
C ALA A 213 -1.92 -17.47 -3.61
N GLN A 214 -2.65 -16.58 -2.95
CA GLN A 214 -2.16 -15.93 -1.74
C GLN A 214 -2.06 -16.91 -0.56
N GLY A 215 -2.99 -17.86 -0.42
CA GLY A 215 -2.92 -18.92 0.58
C GLY A 215 -1.66 -19.78 0.46
N ILE A 216 -1.29 -20.15 -0.75
CA ILE A 216 -0.04 -20.86 -1.04
C ILE A 216 1.17 -20.00 -0.60
N SER A 217 1.15 -18.70 -0.89
CA SER A 217 2.21 -17.79 -0.47
C SER A 217 2.32 -17.67 1.05
N VAL A 218 1.20 -17.67 1.77
CA VAL A 218 1.20 -17.71 3.25
C VAL A 218 1.88 -18.98 3.74
N VAL A 219 1.51 -20.14 3.19
CA VAL A 219 2.11 -21.43 3.57
C VAL A 219 3.62 -21.41 3.30
N LEU A 220 4.05 -20.97 2.12
CA LEU A 220 5.47 -20.86 1.77
C LEU A 220 6.22 -19.90 2.72
N CYS A 221 5.60 -18.76 3.06
CA CYS A 221 6.18 -17.81 3.99
C CYS A 221 6.35 -18.41 5.38
N VAL A 222 5.32 -19.08 5.90
CA VAL A 222 5.36 -19.74 7.22
C VAL A 222 6.43 -20.84 7.22
N LEU A 223 6.49 -21.70 6.20
CA LEU A 223 7.52 -22.74 6.07
C LEU A 223 8.93 -22.14 6.03
N TYR A 224 9.11 -21.03 5.31
CA TYR A 224 10.39 -20.31 5.28
C TYR A 224 10.76 -19.77 6.68
N VAL A 225 9.81 -19.14 7.37
CA VAL A 225 10.02 -18.63 8.74
C VAL A 225 10.42 -19.76 9.68
N LEU A 226 9.68 -20.88 9.66
CA LEU A 226 9.98 -22.05 10.49
C LEU A 226 11.34 -22.67 10.19
N ALA A 227 11.76 -22.69 8.93
CA ALA A 227 13.03 -23.29 8.50
C ALA A 227 14.25 -22.37 8.70
N ARG A 228 14.09 -21.03 8.57
CA ARG A 228 15.22 -20.11 8.41
C ARG A 228 15.22 -18.91 9.36
N VAL A 229 14.08 -18.55 9.97
CA VAL A 229 13.92 -17.27 10.69
C VAL A 229 13.46 -17.52 12.13
N ARG A 230 14.31 -18.21 12.91
CA ARG A 230 13.99 -18.63 14.29
C ARG A 230 13.61 -17.49 15.23
N ILE A 231 14.11 -16.28 14.98
CA ILE A 231 13.82 -15.08 15.79
C ILE A 231 12.33 -14.69 15.77
N LEU A 232 11.58 -15.11 14.73
CA LEU A 232 10.13 -14.86 14.63
C LEU A 232 9.28 -16.01 15.18
N ILE A 233 9.87 -17.13 15.62
CA ILE A 233 9.13 -18.29 16.09
C ILE A 233 8.86 -18.15 17.59
N PRO A 234 7.59 -18.00 18.01
CA PRO A 234 7.24 -17.89 19.41
C PRO A 234 7.34 -19.24 20.13
N GLU A 235 7.75 -19.19 21.38
CA GLU A 235 7.71 -20.31 22.34
C GLU A 235 6.46 -20.17 23.24
N LYS A 236 6.13 -21.19 24.02
CA LYS A 236 4.96 -21.18 24.89
C LYS A 236 4.89 -19.96 25.83
N LYS A 237 6.03 -19.50 26.34
CA LYS A 237 6.11 -18.31 27.22
C LYS A 237 5.69 -17.00 26.55
N HIS A 238 5.77 -16.92 25.20
CA HIS A 238 5.45 -15.71 24.45
C HIS A 238 3.95 -15.53 24.19
N PHE A 239 3.14 -16.57 24.42
CA PHE A 239 1.68 -16.47 24.31
C PHE A 239 1.05 -15.66 25.45
N ALA A 240 1.79 -15.42 26.53
CA ALA A 240 1.40 -14.47 27.58
C ALA A 240 1.73 -13.02 27.13
N VAL A 241 0.91 -12.49 26.23
CA VAL A 241 1.03 -11.11 25.74
C VAL A 241 0.37 -10.17 26.74
N GLY A 242 1.11 -9.16 27.21
CA GLY A 242 0.58 -8.16 28.15
C GLY A 242 -0.46 -7.23 27.50
N SER A 243 -1.42 -6.73 28.28
CA SER A 243 -2.47 -5.83 27.81
C SER A 243 -1.94 -4.55 27.15
N HIS A 244 -0.83 -4.01 27.65
CA HIS A 244 -0.17 -2.84 27.09
C HIS A 244 0.30 -3.08 25.66
N LEU A 245 0.92 -4.24 25.39
CA LEU A 245 1.38 -4.59 24.04
C LEU A 245 0.19 -4.82 23.10
N TYR A 246 -0.87 -5.49 23.57
CA TYR A 246 -2.12 -5.62 22.78
C TYR A 246 -2.71 -4.25 22.42
N TRP A 247 -2.75 -3.32 23.38
CA TRP A 247 -3.24 -1.96 23.10
C TRP A 247 -2.35 -1.20 22.10
N GLU A 248 -1.05 -1.37 22.21
CA GLU A 248 -0.10 -0.76 21.26
C GLU A 248 -0.31 -1.31 19.85
N LEU A 249 -0.37 -2.63 19.70
CA LEU A 249 -0.62 -3.31 18.42
C LEU A 249 -1.98 -2.90 17.82
N PHE A 250 -3.04 -2.95 18.62
CA PHE A 250 -4.38 -2.57 18.19
C PHE A 250 -4.44 -1.11 17.75
N SER A 251 -3.96 -0.19 18.58
CA SER A 251 -4.06 1.24 18.29
C SER A 251 -3.19 1.65 17.10
N GLN A 252 -2.02 1.02 16.91
CA GLN A 252 -1.16 1.27 15.76
C GLN A 252 -1.78 0.71 14.46
N SER A 253 -2.31 -0.51 14.51
CA SER A 253 -2.90 -1.16 13.35
C SER A 253 -4.21 -0.47 12.91
N ILE A 254 -5.09 -0.12 13.85
CA ILE A 254 -6.33 0.57 13.51
C ILE A 254 -6.09 1.98 12.94
N SER A 255 -5.08 2.69 13.47
CA SER A 255 -4.69 3.99 12.93
C SER A 255 -4.25 3.90 11.46
N MET A 256 -3.42 2.92 11.13
CA MET A 256 -2.95 2.70 9.76
C MET A 256 -4.08 2.22 8.83
N GLY A 257 -4.94 1.33 9.33
CA GLY A 257 -6.13 0.86 8.60
C GLY A 257 -7.09 2.00 8.28
N LEU A 258 -7.46 2.81 9.27
CA LEU A 258 -8.32 3.97 9.09
C LEU A 258 -7.69 5.01 8.15
N MET A 259 -6.38 5.25 8.26
CA MET A 259 -5.67 6.13 7.35
C MET A 259 -5.84 5.70 5.89
N SER A 260 -5.66 4.41 5.59
CA SER A 260 -5.85 3.87 4.25
C SER A 260 -7.30 4.01 3.78
N SER A 261 -8.28 3.69 4.64
CA SER A 261 -9.71 3.82 4.30
C SER A 261 -10.13 5.26 4.02
N ILE A 262 -9.63 6.22 4.79
CA ILE A 262 -9.94 7.65 4.59
C ILE A 262 -9.35 8.15 3.26
N VAL A 263 -8.14 7.72 2.91
CA VAL A 263 -7.51 8.06 1.62
C VAL A 263 -8.33 7.48 0.46
N SER A 264 -8.74 6.19 0.55
CA SER A 264 -9.60 5.57 -0.46
C SER A 264 -10.96 6.28 -0.59
N ALA A 265 -11.60 6.63 0.52
CA ALA A 265 -12.84 7.42 0.51
C ALA A 265 -12.64 8.78 -0.17
N GLY A 266 -11.52 9.46 0.08
CA GLY A 266 -11.17 10.70 -0.60
C GLY A 266 -11.04 10.55 -2.12
N SER A 267 -10.51 9.42 -2.58
CA SER A 267 -10.40 9.13 -4.01
C SER A 267 -11.76 8.91 -4.67
N VAL A 268 -12.69 8.24 -3.97
CA VAL A 268 -14.08 8.08 -4.43
C VAL A 268 -14.79 9.42 -4.53
N VAL A 269 -14.64 10.29 -3.53
CA VAL A 269 -15.22 11.65 -3.54
C VAL A 269 -14.70 12.45 -4.73
N LEU A 270 -13.39 12.42 -5.00
CA LEU A 270 -12.82 13.12 -6.14
C LEU A 270 -13.33 12.56 -7.48
N GLN A 271 -13.41 11.22 -7.59
CA GLN A 271 -13.95 10.56 -8.79
C GLN A 271 -15.39 10.98 -9.09
N TYR A 272 -16.23 11.13 -8.06
CA TYR A 272 -17.58 11.64 -8.22
C TYR A 272 -17.60 13.03 -8.88
N GLY A 273 -16.72 13.94 -8.45
CA GLY A 273 -16.58 15.26 -9.07
C GLY A 273 -16.11 15.21 -10.52
N ILE A 274 -15.22 14.27 -10.85
CA ILE A 274 -14.67 14.10 -12.20
C ILE A 274 -15.74 13.53 -13.16
N ASN A 275 -16.60 12.66 -12.68
CA ASN A 275 -17.66 12.05 -13.50
C ASN A 275 -18.62 13.08 -14.13
N GLY A 276 -18.76 14.26 -13.51
CA GLY A 276 -19.55 15.36 -14.08
C GLY A 276 -18.89 16.13 -15.22
N LEU A 277 -17.62 15.85 -15.57
CA LEU A 277 -16.83 16.63 -16.54
C LEU A 277 -16.86 16.10 -17.98
N GLY A 278 -17.64 15.06 -18.24
CA GLY A 278 -17.81 14.45 -19.57
C GLY A 278 -16.81 13.32 -19.87
N THR A 279 -17.24 12.43 -20.77
CA THR A 279 -16.58 11.13 -21.04
C THR A 279 -15.12 11.25 -21.52
N LEU A 280 -14.83 12.21 -22.40
CA LEU A 280 -13.46 12.41 -22.93
C LEU A 280 -12.50 12.90 -21.83
N THR A 281 -12.98 13.77 -20.93
CA THR A 281 -12.20 14.23 -19.77
C THR A 281 -11.91 13.08 -18.80
N ILE A 282 -12.93 12.26 -18.53
CA ILE A 282 -12.79 11.06 -17.69
C ILE A 282 -11.76 10.09 -18.30
N ALA A 283 -11.82 9.86 -19.62
CA ALA A 283 -10.88 8.98 -20.30
C ALA A 283 -9.41 9.46 -20.18
N GLY A 284 -9.18 10.76 -20.42
CA GLY A 284 -7.86 11.37 -20.28
C GLY A 284 -7.34 11.32 -18.85
N HIS A 285 -8.21 11.63 -17.88
CA HIS A 285 -7.86 11.54 -16.46
C HIS A 285 -7.55 10.12 -16.01
N THR A 286 -8.34 9.14 -16.44
CA THR A 286 -8.13 7.73 -16.10
C THR A 286 -6.78 7.21 -16.62
N ALA A 287 -6.43 7.56 -17.87
CA ALA A 287 -5.11 7.22 -18.41
C ALA A 287 -3.97 7.87 -17.62
N ALA A 288 -4.13 9.16 -17.28
CA ALA A 288 -3.16 9.89 -16.46
C ALA A 288 -3.02 9.29 -15.05
N ARG A 289 -4.11 8.89 -14.41
CA ARG A 289 -4.09 8.24 -13.08
C ARG A 289 -3.36 6.89 -13.10
N LYS A 290 -3.53 6.10 -14.16
CA LYS A 290 -2.75 4.85 -14.32
C LYS A 290 -1.25 5.14 -14.42
N LEU A 291 -0.85 6.14 -15.21
CA LEU A 291 0.54 6.56 -15.32
C LEU A 291 1.08 7.12 -14.01
N PHE A 292 0.28 7.94 -13.33
CA PHE A 292 0.62 8.47 -12.01
C PHE A 292 0.90 7.34 -11.01
N ALA A 293 0.04 6.31 -10.96
CA ALA A 293 0.21 5.16 -10.06
C ALA A 293 1.56 4.43 -10.28
N PHE A 294 2.06 4.35 -11.52
CA PHE A 294 3.40 3.81 -11.78
C PHE A 294 4.53 4.76 -11.36
N THR A 295 4.37 6.04 -11.62
CA THR A 295 5.44 7.04 -11.38
C THR A 295 5.56 7.45 -9.91
N GLU A 296 4.54 7.25 -9.09
CA GLU A 296 4.62 7.46 -7.64
C GLU A 296 5.20 6.26 -6.86
N MET A 297 5.25 5.05 -7.48
CA MET A 297 5.74 3.83 -6.81
C MET A 297 7.14 3.97 -6.16
N PRO A 298 8.12 4.65 -6.76
CA PRO A 298 9.40 4.89 -6.10
C PRO A 298 9.27 5.66 -4.79
N LEU A 299 8.34 6.62 -4.71
CA LEU A 299 8.07 7.40 -3.48
C LEU A 299 7.41 6.54 -2.41
N ILE A 300 6.39 5.77 -2.77
CA ILE A 300 5.69 4.84 -1.87
C ILE A 300 6.67 3.78 -1.35
N SER A 301 7.52 3.23 -2.21
CA SER A 301 8.49 2.21 -1.84
C SER A 301 9.55 2.74 -0.89
N MET A 302 10.01 3.98 -1.09
CA MET A 302 10.92 4.66 -0.16
C MET A 302 10.24 4.95 1.18
N ALA A 303 8.98 5.37 1.19
CA ALA A 303 8.24 5.60 2.43
C ALA A 303 8.06 4.30 3.25
N ASN A 304 7.74 3.19 2.58
CA ASN A 304 7.65 1.87 3.22
C ASN A 304 9.01 1.40 3.79
N ALA A 305 10.09 1.57 3.02
CA ALA A 305 11.44 1.27 3.50
C ALA A 305 11.84 2.17 4.68
N GLY A 306 11.50 3.45 4.57
CA GLY A 306 11.69 4.44 5.62
C GLY A 306 10.93 4.13 6.90
N SER A 307 9.72 3.59 6.78
CA SER A 307 8.93 3.13 7.94
C SER A 307 9.68 2.06 8.74
N THR A 308 10.21 1.04 8.08
CA THR A 308 11.01 -0.01 8.73
C THR A 308 12.30 0.57 9.32
N PHE A 309 13.00 1.41 8.55
CA PHE A 309 14.23 2.08 8.99
C PHE A 309 13.99 2.91 10.25
N VAL A 310 12.98 3.77 10.28
CA VAL A 310 12.64 4.62 11.42
C VAL A 310 12.22 3.77 12.61
N SER A 311 11.39 2.74 12.41
CA SER A 311 10.94 1.85 13.48
C SER A 311 12.10 1.13 14.16
N GLN A 312 13.03 0.53 13.38
CA GLN A 312 14.20 -0.15 13.93
C GLN A 312 15.12 0.84 14.68
N ASN A 313 15.39 2.00 14.10
CA ASN A 313 16.25 3.01 14.75
C ASN A 313 15.56 3.67 15.95
N ARG A 314 14.22 3.74 16.00
CA ARG A 314 13.46 4.11 17.20
C ARG A 314 13.66 3.08 18.29
N GLY A 315 13.54 1.78 17.97
CA GLY A 315 13.81 0.69 18.91
C GLY A 315 15.25 0.70 19.43
N ALA A 316 16.21 0.92 18.55
CA ALA A 316 17.64 1.03 18.89
C ALA A 316 18.03 2.35 19.59
N ASN A 317 17.09 3.23 19.87
CA ASN A 317 17.31 4.55 20.48
C ASN A 317 18.36 5.42 19.74
N GLN A 318 18.24 5.49 18.39
CA GLN A 318 19.18 6.23 17.53
C GLN A 318 18.51 7.45 16.84
N PRO A 319 18.18 8.54 17.58
CA PRO A 319 17.47 9.69 17.01
C PRO A 319 18.26 10.42 15.92
N ASP A 320 19.59 10.52 16.07
CA ASP A 320 20.44 11.18 15.06
C ASP A 320 20.45 10.42 13.73
N ARG A 321 20.37 9.08 13.78
CA ARG A 321 20.29 8.26 12.60
C ARG A 321 18.94 8.42 11.91
N VAL A 322 17.85 8.49 12.66
CA VAL A 322 16.50 8.81 12.14
C VAL A 322 16.52 10.17 11.43
N ARG A 323 17.08 11.22 12.06
CA ARG A 323 17.16 12.56 11.47
C ARG A 323 17.93 12.59 10.16
N ARG A 324 19.09 11.93 10.11
CA ARG A 324 19.91 11.81 8.90
C ARG A 324 19.19 11.00 7.81
N GLY A 325 18.52 9.92 8.19
CA GLY A 325 17.74 9.09 7.25
C GLY A 325 16.60 9.87 6.63
N MET A 326 15.82 10.59 7.42
CA MET A 326 14.73 11.44 6.91
C MET A 326 15.23 12.48 5.90
N ARG A 327 16.35 13.15 6.20
CA ARG A 327 16.96 14.10 5.25
C ARG A 327 17.33 13.43 3.91
N GLN A 328 17.86 12.23 3.96
CA GLN A 328 18.23 11.47 2.73
C GLN A 328 16.99 11.02 1.96
N MET A 329 15.91 10.62 2.63
CA MET A 329 14.64 10.28 1.98
C MET A 329 13.98 11.50 1.32
N TYR A 330 14.08 12.69 1.95
CA TYR A 330 13.61 13.93 1.33
C TYR A 330 14.41 14.29 0.08
N LEU A 331 15.75 14.16 0.15
CA LEU A 331 16.61 14.38 -1.03
C LEU A 331 16.29 13.38 -2.16
N TYR A 332 16.05 12.12 -1.83
CA TYR A 332 15.60 11.11 -2.80
C TYR A 332 14.27 11.52 -3.47
N SER A 333 13.33 12.09 -2.71
CA SER A 333 12.06 12.57 -3.26
C SER A 333 12.25 13.69 -4.28
N VAL A 334 13.25 14.58 -4.06
CA VAL A 334 13.64 15.61 -5.04
C VAL A 334 14.22 14.98 -6.31
N VAL A 335 15.07 13.94 -6.17
CA VAL A 335 15.62 13.23 -7.33
C VAL A 335 14.52 12.57 -8.16
N VAL A 336 13.56 11.91 -7.49
CA VAL A 336 12.41 11.30 -8.18
C VAL A 336 11.54 12.37 -8.87
N MET A 337 11.33 13.51 -8.22
CA MET A 337 10.62 14.65 -8.84
C MET A 337 11.32 15.11 -10.11
N VAL A 338 12.63 15.34 -10.08
CA VAL A 338 13.38 15.78 -11.27
C VAL A 338 13.27 14.74 -12.39
N ALA A 339 13.42 13.47 -12.07
CA ALA A 339 13.25 12.39 -13.05
C ALA A 339 11.81 12.37 -13.63
N ALA A 340 10.79 12.53 -12.80
CA ALA A 340 9.40 12.57 -13.24
C ALA A 340 9.11 13.79 -14.12
N VAL A 341 9.61 14.99 -13.76
CA VAL A 341 9.45 16.22 -14.55
C VAL A 341 10.10 16.03 -15.93
N VAL A 342 11.33 15.51 -15.98
CA VAL A 342 12.01 15.24 -17.26
C VAL A 342 11.20 14.23 -18.10
N LEU A 343 10.80 13.10 -17.50
CA LEU A 343 10.04 12.07 -18.20
C LEU A 343 8.71 12.61 -18.75
N MET A 344 7.96 13.36 -17.95
CA MET A 344 6.66 13.92 -18.35
C MET A 344 6.82 15.04 -19.38
N SER A 345 7.85 15.89 -19.27
CA SER A 345 8.07 17.00 -20.23
C SER A 345 8.26 16.51 -21.66
N PHE A 346 8.88 15.34 -21.84
CA PHE A 346 9.14 14.79 -23.18
C PHE A 346 8.16 13.69 -23.59
N GLY A 347 7.49 13.04 -22.65
CA GLY A 347 6.74 11.81 -22.92
C GLY A 347 5.26 11.82 -22.52
N ALA A 348 4.75 12.82 -21.79
CA ALA A 348 3.41 12.75 -21.19
C ALA A 348 2.31 12.45 -22.21
N GLN A 349 2.28 13.16 -23.35
CA GLN A 349 1.25 12.98 -24.37
C GLN A 349 1.34 11.60 -25.04
N TRP A 350 2.55 11.15 -25.38
CA TRP A 350 2.79 9.84 -25.95
C TRP A 350 2.40 8.70 -24.95
N MET A 351 2.75 8.84 -23.70
CA MET A 351 2.39 7.86 -22.66
C MET A 351 0.88 7.80 -22.44
N VAL A 352 0.19 8.95 -22.41
CA VAL A 352 -1.27 9.00 -22.33
C VAL A 352 -1.91 8.31 -23.53
N GLN A 353 -1.41 8.56 -24.75
CA GLN A 353 -1.87 7.89 -25.97
C GLN A 353 -1.68 6.37 -25.90
N LEU A 354 -0.51 5.92 -25.42
CA LEU A 354 -0.21 4.48 -25.28
C LEU A 354 -1.18 3.78 -24.31
N ILE A 355 -1.53 4.44 -23.19
CA ILE A 355 -2.41 3.86 -22.17
C ILE A 355 -3.88 3.98 -22.54
N SER A 356 -4.30 5.11 -23.13
CA SER A 356 -5.71 5.32 -23.51
C SER A 356 -6.10 4.64 -24.81
N GLY A 357 -5.13 4.38 -25.70
CA GLY A 357 -5.37 3.95 -27.08
C GLY A 357 -6.10 5.00 -27.93
N SER A 358 -6.33 6.21 -27.40
CA SER A 358 -7.10 7.27 -28.04
C SER A 358 -6.19 8.24 -28.79
N SER A 359 -6.70 8.77 -29.91
CA SER A 359 -6.08 9.87 -30.65
C SER A 359 -6.86 11.18 -30.46
N GLU A 360 -7.90 11.20 -29.62
CA GLU A 360 -8.72 12.37 -29.35
C GLU A 360 -7.92 13.46 -28.64
N PRO A 361 -7.85 14.69 -29.20
CA PRO A 361 -7.02 15.77 -28.64
C PRO A 361 -7.37 16.08 -27.17
N ILE A 362 -8.64 16.09 -26.80
CA ILE A 362 -9.10 16.38 -25.43
C ILE A 362 -8.58 15.32 -24.44
N VAL A 363 -8.56 14.04 -24.81
CA VAL A 363 -8.04 12.95 -23.98
C VAL A 363 -6.55 13.11 -23.75
N LEU A 364 -5.80 13.34 -24.84
CA LEU A 364 -4.36 13.48 -24.78
C LEU A 364 -3.93 14.73 -24.03
N GLU A 365 -4.57 15.88 -24.31
CA GLU A 365 -4.25 17.14 -23.65
C GLU A 365 -4.55 17.11 -22.15
N ASN A 366 -5.75 16.68 -21.76
CA ASN A 366 -6.13 16.61 -20.35
C ASN A 366 -5.23 15.64 -19.57
N GLY A 367 -4.96 14.47 -20.11
CA GLY A 367 -4.07 13.51 -19.47
C GLY A 367 -2.64 14.03 -19.34
N ALA A 368 -2.09 14.60 -20.39
CA ALA A 368 -0.74 15.18 -20.37
C ALA A 368 -0.64 16.38 -19.41
N ARG A 369 -1.62 17.26 -19.41
CA ARG A 369 -1.67 18.41 -18.48
C ARG A 369 -1.71 17.96 -17.02
N TYR A 370 -2.51 16.94 -16.69
CA TYR A 370 -2.53 16.38 -15.34
C TYR A 370 -1.14 15.93 -14.91
N LEU A 371 -0.45 15.15 -15.73
CA LEU A 371 0.88 14.64 -15.42
C LEU A 371 1.93 15.74 -15.30
N LEU A 372 1.95 16.68 -16.26
CA LEU A 372 2.90 17.79 -16.28
C LEU A 372 2.75 18.74 -15.08
N TRP A 373 1.52 19.01 -14.65
CA TRP A 373 1.28 19.87 -13.52
C TRP A 373 1.50 19.19 -12.17
N ASN A 374 1.32 17.86 -12.08
CA ASN A 374 1.55 17.11 -10.84
C ASN A 374 3.02 16.74 -10.61
N ALA A 375 3.79 16.46 -11.67
CA ALA A 375 5.19 16.02 -11.56
C ALA A 375 6.08 16.94 -10.72
N PRO A 376 6.03 18.29 -10.81
CA PRO A 376 6.84 19.18 -9.95
C PRO A 376 6.53 19.04 -8.45
N PHE A 377 5.36 18.51 -8.09
CA PHE A 377 4.95 18.32 -6.70
C PHE A 377 5.30 16.94 -6.14
N TYR A 378 5.96 16.07 -6.91
CA TYR A 378 6.39 14.75 -6.42
C TYR A 378 7.38 14.83 -5.26
N ALA A 379 8.18 15.89 -5.17
CA ALA A 379 9.01 16.12 -3.98
C ALA A 379 8.15 16.37 -2.73
N VAL A 380 7.07 17.15 -2.88
CA VAL A 380 6.11 17.42 -1.80
C VAL A 380 5.40 16.13 -1.39
N LEU A 381 4.92 15.36 -2.36
CA LEU A 381 4.32 14.04 -2.13
C LEU A 381 5.28 13.08 -1.43
N GLY A 382 6.53 13.02 -1.86
CA GLY A 382 7.55 12.16 -1.25
C GLY A 382 7.87 12.55 0.19
N VAL A 383 8.01 13.86 0.47
CA VAL A 383 8.18 14.37 1.83
C VAL A 383 6.96 14.04 2.70
N LEU A 384 5.74 14.22 2.16
CA LEU A 384 4.49 13.85 2.81
C LEU A 384 4.48 12.38 3.22
N LEU A 385 4.69 11.48 2.26
CA LEU A 385 4.65 10.03 2.49
C LEU A 385 5.72 9.59 3.50
N CYS A 386 6.97 10.02 3.30
CA CYS A 386 8.05 9.67 4.21
C CYS A 386 7.80 10.19 5.63
N THR A 387 7.29 11.41 5.79
CA THR A 387 7.01 12.00 7.11
C THR A 387 5.83 11.33 7.79
N ARG A 388 4.76 11.04 7.04
CA ARG A 388 3.57 10.33 7.53
C ARG A 388 3.94 8.96 8.09
N TYR A 389 4.66 8.15 7.34
CA TYR A 389 5.10 6.82 7.76
C TYR A 389 6.16 6.88 8.87
N ALA A 390 7.04 7.87 8.86
CA ALA A 390 8.02 8.07 9.94
C ALA A 390 7.34 8.39 11.27
N LEU A 391 6.35 9.29 11.29
CA LEU A 391 5.59 9.61 12.50
C LEU A 391 4.84 8.39 13.04
N GLN A 392 4.23 7.58 12.17
CA GLN A 392 3.64 6.29 12.56
C GLN A 392 4.70 5.39 13.21
N SER A 393 5.88 5.30 12.62
CA SER A 393 7.01 4.51 13.11
C SER A 393 7.58 5.00 14.44
N LEU A 394 7.47 6.30 14.69
CA LEU A 394 7.83 6.93 15.97
C LEU A 394 6.75 6.75 17.05
N GLY A 395 5.63 6.11 16.73
CA GLY A 395 4.53 5.79 17.65
C GLY A 395 3.43 6.85 17.70
N GLN A 396 3.49 7.86 16.83
CA GLN A 396 2.39 8.81 16.66
C GLN A 396 1.26 8.13 15.88
N LYS A 397 0.09 7.97 16.49
CA LYS A 397 -1.03 7.22 15.90
C LYS A 397 -2.11 8.14 15.35
N VAL A 398 -2.41 9.21 16.07
CA VAL A 398 -3.50 10.13 15.78
C VAL A 398 -3.08 11.24 14.82
N LEU A 399 -1.91 11.85 15.04
CA LEU A 399 -1.46 13.00 14.25
C LEU A 399 -1.27 12.67 12.75
N PRO A 400 -0.65 11.52 12.35
CA PRO A 400 -0.62 11.14 10.95
C PRO A 400 -2.01 10.85 10.35
N LEU A 401 -2.94 10.30 11.15
CA LEU A 401 -4.33 10.07 10.73
C LEU A 401 -5.04 11.37 10.36
N PHE A 402 -4.81 12.45 11.10
CA PHE A 402 -5.37 13.78 10.77
C PHE A 402 -4.95 14.26 9.39
N SER A 403 -3.77 13.90 8.89
CA SER A 403 -3.38 14.26 7.53
C SER A 403 -4.30 13.64 6.48
N SER A 404 -4.81 12.43 6.70
CA SER A 404 -5.80 11.81 5.80
C SER A 404 -7.16 12.49 5.88
N VAL A 405 -7.53 13.01 7.05
CA VAL A 405 -8.75 13.84 7.19
C VAL A 405 -8.61 15.15 6.40
N ILE A 406 -7.43 15.80 6.44
CA ILE A 406 -7.14 16.98 5.61
C ILE A 406 -7.31 16.62 4.12
N GLU A 407 -6.84 15.46 3.70
CA GLU A 407 -7.00 14.99 2.32
C GLU A 407 -8.46 14.82 1.94
N LEU A 408 -9.24 14.10 2.74
CA LEU A 408 -10.67 13.87 2.48
C LEU A 408 -11.47 15.18 2.43
N VAL A 409 -11.27 16.04 3.43
CA VAL A 409 -11.96 17.34 3.49
C VAL A 409 -11.54 18.24 2.34
N GLY A 410 -10.25 18.26 2.02
CA GLY A 410 -9.71 19.01 0.89
C GLY A 410 -10.35 18.56 -0.44
N LYS A 411 -10.39 17.25 -0.70
CA LYS A 411 -11.03 16.69 -1.90
C LYS A 411 -12.53 17.03 -1.94
N ALA A 412 -13.24 16.93 -0.81
CA ALA A 412 -14.65 17.33 -0.73
C ALA A 412 -14.86 18.82 -1.07
N ILE A 413 -14.02 19.71 -0.54
CA ILE A 413 -14.06 21.15 -0.86
C ILE A 413 -13.82 21.37 -2.36
N PHE A 414 -12.82 20.69 -2.95
CA PHE A 414 -12.56 20.81 -4.38
C PHE A 414 -13.74 20.36 -5.22
N VAL A 415 -14.38 19.24 -4.89
CA VAL A 415 -15.54 18.71 -5.60
C VAL A 415 -16.74 19.64 -5.50
N LEU A 416 -17.02 20.18 -4.31
CA LEU A 416 -18.22 20.98 -4.10
C LEU A 416 -18.06 22.45 -4.54
N VAL A 417 -16.84 23.01 -4.47
CA VAL A 417 -16.64 24.45 -4.65
C VAL A 417 -15.83 24.77 -5.91
N PHE A 418 -14.72 24.08 -6.12
CA PHE A 418 -13.77 24.43 -7.18
C PHE A 418 -14.05 23.76 -8.52
N ILE A 419 -14.41 22.48 -8.55
CA ILE A 419 -14.70 21.75 -9.79
C ILE A 419 -15.88 22.37 -10.54
N PRO A 420 -17.00 22.77 -9.91
CA PRO A 420 -18.09 23.43 -10.62
C PRO A 420 -17.69 24.74 -11.31
N LYS A 421 -16.68 25.45 -10.77
CA LYS A 421 -16.23 26.76 -11.29
C LYS A 421 -15.10 26.65 -12.30
N PHE A 422 -14.13 25.78 -12.03
CA PHE A 422 -12.87 25.71 -12.79
C PHE A 422 -12.71 24.41 -13.60
N GLN A 423 -13.73 23.54 -13.56
CA GLN A 423 -13.79 22.30 -14.30
C GLN A 423 -12.53 21.44 -14.08
N TYR A 424 -11.96 20.86 -15.13
CA TYR A 424 -10.80 19.96 -15.04
C TYR A 424 -9.53 20.65 -14.50
N ASN A 425 -9.41 21.97 -14.60
CA ASN A 425 -8.29 22.70 -13.98
C ASN A 425 -8.28 22.56 -12.45
N ALA A 426 -9.46 22.52 -11.83
CA ALA A 426 -9.55 22.26 -10.40
C ALA A 426 -9.12 20.83 -10.06
N VAL A 427 -9.43 19.84 -10.88
CA VAL A 427 -9.00 18.46 -10.69
C VAL A 427 -7.47 18.35 -10.73
N ILE A 428 -6.82 19.00 -11.71
CA ILE A 428 -5.36 19.02 -11.86
C ILE A 428 -4.68 19.58 -10.61
N LEU A 429 -5.20 20.65 -10.03
CA LEU A 429 -4.61 21.35 -8.89
C LEU A 429 -5.02 20.79 -7.53
N CYS A 430 -6.04 19.93 -7.48
CA CYS A 430 -6.61 19.40 -6.25
C CYS A 430 -5.53 18.70 -5.39
N GLU A 431 -4.90 17.67 -5.93
CA GLU A 431 -3.92 16.88 -5.19
C GLU A 431 -2.65 17.69 -4.82
N PRO A 432 -2.00 18.45 -5.73
CA PRO A 432 -0.84 19.28 -5.37
C PRO A 432 -1.09 20.23 -4.22
N ILE A 433 -2.22 20.92 -4.22
CA ILE A 433 -2.58 21.88 -3.15
C ILE A 433 -2.79 21.14 -1.82
N ILE A 434 -3.52 20.04 -1.85
CA ILE A 434 -3.78 19.23 -0.65
C ILE A 434 -2.47 18.65 -0.11
N TRP A 435 -1.59 18.12 -0.96
CA TRP A 435 -0.27 17.61 -0.54
C TRP A 435 0.56 18.69 0.15
N PHE A 436 0.51 19.91 -0.32
CA PHE A 436 1.23 21.02 0.32
C PHE A 436 0.76 21.24 1.75
N PHE A 437 -0.55 21.33 1.99
CA PHE A 437 -1.10 21.52 3.33
C PHE A 437 -0.82 20.33 4.25
N MET A 438 -0.99 19.12 3.74
CA MET A 438 -0.68 17.90 4.49
C MET A 438 0.80 17.83 4.86
N THR A 439 1.69 18.16 3.92
CA THR A 439 3.13 18.17 4.15
C THR A 439 3.52 19.21 5.19
N ALA A 440 3.01 20.43 5.06
CA ALA A 440 3.26 21.49 6.04
C ALA A 440 2.84 21.07 7.45
N TYR A 441 1.65 20.47 7.59
CA TYR A 441 1.15 19.93 8.85
C TYR A 441 2.06 18.83 9.40
N LEU A 442 2.36 17.80 8.59
CA LEU A 442 3.16 16.65 9.04
C LEU A 442 4.60 17.03 9.37
N VAL A 443 5.21 17.91 8.59
CA VAL A 443 6.57 18.41 8.87
C VAL A 443 6.57 19.21 10.16
N ALA A 444 5.57 20.07 10.40
CA ALA A 444 5.43 20.77 11.67
C ALA A 444 5.35 19.80 12.86
N VAL A 445 4.52 18.73 12.75
CA VAL A 445 4.44 17.69 13.78
C VAL A 445 5.79 16.99 13.98
N TYR A 446 6.47 16.64 12.88
CA TYR A 446 7.76 15.95 12.94
C TYR A 446 8.85 16.78 13.60
N LEU A 447 8.89 18.10 13.36
CA LEU A 447 9.86 19.01 13.99
C LEU A 447 9.62 19.18 15.50
N HIS A 448 8.43 18.85 15.99
CA HIS A 448 8.09 18.85 17.41
C HIS A 448 8.17 17.45 18.04
N GLU A 449 8.62 16.43 17.30
CA GLU A 449 8.73 15.06 17.84
C GLU A 449 9.87 14.95 18.86
N PRO A 450 9.57 14.68 20.14
CA PRO A 450 10.57 14.74 21.22
C PRO A 450 11.71 13.73 21.06
N PHE A 451 11.44 12.58 20.46
CA PHE A 451 12.47 11.57 20.22
C PHE A 451 13.53 12.07 19.23
N VAL A 452 13.11 12.78 18.18
CA VAL A 452 14.01 13.28 17.13
C VAL A 452 14.63 14.62 17.51
N PHE A 453 13.83 15.50 18.13
CA PHE A 453 14.22 16.86 18.52
C PHE A 453 13.89 17.07 20.00
N PRO A 454 14.75 16.57 20.91
CA PRO A 454 14.53 16.77 22.35
C PRO A 454 14.50 18.27 22.67
N LYS A 455 13.50 18.69 23.45
CA LYS A 455 13.46 20.04 24.01
C LYS A 455 14.64 20.17 24.93
N LYS A 456 15.44 21.21 24.74
CA LYS A 456 16.52 21.59 25.65
C LYS A 456 15.98 22.01 27.00
#